data_c63895c38c946ae95bc7afeefb9874f7
#
_entry.id   c63895c38c946ae95bc7afeefb9874f7
#
_cell.length_a   1.000
_cell.length_b   1.000
_cell.length_c   1.000
_cell.angle_alpha   90.00
_cell.angle_beta   90.00
_cell.angle_gamma   90.00
#
_symmetry.space_group_name_H-M   'P 1'
#
loop_
_entity.id
_entity.type
_entity.pdbx_description
1 polymer ?
#
loop_
_entity_poly.entity_id
_entity_poly.type
_entity_poly.pdbx_seq_one_letter_code
_entity_poly.pdbx_strand_id
1 'polypeptide(L)'
;MFKSLLVPALSRSSFPGALSAALSLAEQYQGHAVACQVRQPFDASLQPLPYPLEMGSISQARSLYEKSVDELTSYLRQAFEAAVKAASIKEISFEGEDIPDEPTAGWIVRCGDPYELVSRFGRMNDIIVMQQCQKVSGVIESELRQRLLTEVGKPVLLVPETGMPQFPRSALIGWNGSLEATRA
;
A
#
# COMPACT_ATOMS: atom_id res chain seq x y z
N MET A 1 7.46 17.91 7.22
CA MET A 1 6.28 18.11 6.38
C MET A 1 6.22 16.93 5.43
N PHE A 2 5.12 16.18 5.39
CA PHE A 2 4.99 14.98 4.56
C PHE A 2 4.69 15.37 3.12
N LYS A 3 5.66 15.26 2.23
CA LYS A 3 5.52 15.58 0.80
C LYS A 3 5.32 14.34 -0.07
N SER A 4 5.81 13.19 0.37
CA SER A 4 5.69 11.92 -0.36
C SER A 4 5.02 10.86 0.51
N LEU A 5 3.92 10.30 0.01
CA LEU A 5 3.10 9.32 0.72
C LEU A 5 3.02 8.02 -0.08
N LEU A 6 3.35 6.89 0.56
CA LEU A 6 3.21 5.57 -0.04
C LEU A 6 1.91 4.90 0.42
N VAL A 7 1.12 4.40 -0.50
CA VAL A 7 -0.08 3.59 -0.25
C VAL A 7 0.10 2.21 -0.85
N PRO A 8 0.41 1.18 -0.07
CA PRO A 8 0.44 -0.20 -0.57
C PRO A 8 -0.96 -0.64 -1.02
N ALA A 9 -1.10 -0.99 -2.30
CA ALA A 9 -2.35 -1.46 -2.89
C ALA A 9 -2.41 -2.99 -2.81
N LEU A 10 -2.88 -3.53 -1.68
CA LEU A 10 -2.78 -4.96 -1.34
C LEU A 10 -4.09 -5.71 -1.54
N SER A 11 -5.21 -5.14 -1.12
CA SER A 11 -6.52 -5.81 -1.19
C SER A 11 -7.66 -4.86 -1.49
N ARG A 12 -8.79 -5.45 -1.89
CA ARG A 12 -10.03 -4.70 -2.17
C ARG A 12 -10.59 -4.01 -0.92
N SER A 13 -10.36 -4.56 0.25
CA SER A 13 -10.93 -4.05 1.51
C SER A 13 -10.09 -2.94 2.13
N SER A 14 -8.77 -3.02 2.07
CA SER A 14 -7.88 -2.08 2.76
C SER A 14 -7.45 -0.89 1.91
N PHE A 15 -7.37 -1.06 0.60
CA PHE A 15 -6.84 -0.03 -0.29
C PHE A 15 -7.68 1.26 -0.35
N PRO A 16 -9.02 1.21 -0.52
CA PRO A 16 -9.80 2.44 -0.69
C PRO A 16 -9.71 3.40 0.50
N GLY A 17 -9.75 2.87 1.73
CA GLY A 17 -9.66 3.69 2.94
C GLY A 17 -8.27 4.32 3.13
N ALA A 18 -7.22 3.53 2.90
CA ALA A 18 -5.85 4.03 2.94
C ALA A 18 -5.60 5.11 1.87
N LEU A 19 -6.08 4.88 0.65
CA LEU A 19 -5.96 5.82 -0.45
C LEU A 19 -6.68 7.14 -0.17
N SER A 20 -7.91 7.09 0.31
CA SER A 20 -8.68 8.29 0.66
C SER A 20 -7.97 9.15 1.70
N ALA A 21 -7.41 8.53 2.74
CA ALA A 21 -6.64 9.24 3.75
C ALA A 21 -5.35 9.84 3.17
N ALA A 22 -4.65 9.10 2.31
CA ALA A 22 -3.41 9.59 1.68
C ALA A 22 -3.68 10.77 0.74
N LEU A 23 -4.76 10.73 -0.06
CA LEU A 23 -5.15 11.84 -0.92
C LEU A 23 -5.51 13.10 -0.11
N SER A 24 -6.24 12.94 0.99
CA SER A 24 -6.55 14.07 1.90
C SER A 24 -5.29 14.68 2.52
N LEU A 25 -4.29 13.84 2.87
CA LEU A 25 -3.00 14.34 3.33
C LEU A 25 -2.22 15.03 2.21
N ALA A 26 -2.22 14.47 1.00
CA ALA A 26 -1.57 15.06 -0.15
C ALA A 26 -2.17 16.44 -0.47
N GLU A 27 -3.50 16.59 -0.39
CA GLU A 27 -4.17 17.87 -0.55
C GLU A 27 -3.77 18.87 0.55
N GLN A 28 -3.80 18.44 1.82
CA GLN A 28 -3.49 19.31 2.96
C GLN A 28 -2.04 19.80 2.94
N TYR A 29 -1.10 18.97 2.53
CA TYR A 29 0.34 19.26 2.58
C TYR A 29 0.96 19.58 1.22
N GLN A 30 0.15 19.67 0.17
CA GLN A 30 0.61 19.88 -1.21
C GLN A 30 1.69 18.84 -1.56
N GLY A 31 1.34 17.57 -1.35
CA GLY A 31 2.24 16.42 -1.50
C GLY A 31 1.84 15.48 -2.62
N HIS A 32 2.61 14.41 -2.76
CA HIS A 32 2.41 13.38 -3.76
C HIS A 32 2.05 12.04 -3.09
N ALA A 33 0.89 11.46 -3.44
CA ALA A 33 0.46 10.14 -2.97
C ALA A 33 0.69 9.09 -4.06
N VAL A 34 1.58 8.13 -3.80
CA VAL A 34 1.84 7.03 -4.73
C VAL A 34 1.20 5.73 -4.25
N ALA A 35 0.29 5.18 -5.05
CA ALA A 35 -0.25 3.85 -4.85
C ALA A 35 0.67 2.81 -5.49
N CYS A 36 1.15 1.86 -4.70
CA CYS A 36 2.07 0.81 -5.14
C CYS A 36 1.40 -0.56 -5.06
N GLN A 37 1.15 -1.19 -6.20
CA GLN A 37 0.74 -2.58 -6.28
C GLN A 37 1.94 -3.46 -6.57
N VAL A 38 2.10 -4.52 -5.79
CA VAL A 38 3.09 -5.56 -6.07
C VAL A 38 2.37 -6.83 -6.51
N ARG A 39 2.68 -7.27 -7.72
CA ARG A 39 2.21 -8.54 -8.29
C ARG A 39 3.22 -9.62 -7.95
N GLN A 40 2.83 -10.57 -7.12
CA GLN A 40 3.69 -11.70 -6.80
C GLN A 40 3.66 -12.72 -7.93
N PRO A 41 4.80 -13.24 -8.41
CA PRO A 41 4.82 -14.32 -9.41
C PRO A 41 4.17 -15.58 -8.85
N PHE A 42 3.50 -16.37 -9.71
CA PHE A 42 2.87 -17.64 -9.31
C PHE A 42 3.85 -18.57 -8.59
N ASP A 43 5.06 -18.73 -9.12
CA ASP A 43 6.07 -19.63 -8.57
C ASP A 43 6.53 -19.23 -7.15
N ALA A 44 6.51 -17.92 -6.83
CA ALA A 44 6.82 -17.39 -5.49
C ALA A 44 5.64 -17.52 -4.51
N SER A 45 4.42 -17.68 -5.01
CA SER A 45 3.22 -17.89 -4.19
C SER A 45 3.03 -19.35 -3.77
N LEU A 46 3.73 -20.27 -4.44
CA LEU A 46 3.70 -21.69 -4.08
C LEU A 46 4.54 -21.93 -2.83
N GLN A 47 3.88 -22.20 -1.71
CA GLN A 47 4.57 -22.84 -0.59
C GLN A 47 4.98 -24.26 -1.00
N PRO A 48 6.09 -24.82 -0.44
CA PRO A 48 6.46 -26.19 -0.68
C PRO A 48 5.29 -27.10 -0.33
N LEU A 49 4.63 -27.65 -1.35
CA LEU A 49 3.54 -28.58 -1.14
C LEU A 49 4.15 -29.95 -0.76
N PRO A 50 3.58 -30.64 0.23
CA PRO A 50 4.10 -31.92 0.68
C PRO A 50 3.95 -33.05 -0.34
N TYR A 51 3.27 -32.80 -1.46
CA TYR A 51 3.03 -33.78 -2.54
C TYR A 51 3.33 -33.15 -3.90
N PRO A 52 3.97 -33.95 -4.84
CA PRO A 52 4.14 -33.49 -6.21
C PRO A 52 2.76 -33.32 -6.87
N LEU A 53 2.51 -32.13 -7.40
CA LEU A 53 1.32 -31.86 -8.22
C LEU A 53 1.56 -32.43 -9.64
N GLU A 54 0.50 -33.00 -10.23
CA GLU A 54 0.51 -33.35 -11.64
C GLU A 54 0.67 -32.08 -12.50
N MET A 55 1.44 -32.18 -13.61
CA MET A 55 1.75 -31.01 -14.47
C MET A 55 0.48 -30.30 -14.99
N GLY A 56 -0.59 -31.04 -15.26
CA GLY A 56 -1.88 -30.47 -15.66
C GLY A 56 -2.54 -29.60 -14.59
N SER A 57 -2.41 -30.01 -13.34
CA SER A 57 -2.94 -29.26 -12.19
C SER A 57 -2.20 -27.96 -11.95
N ILE A 58 -0.89 -27.93 -12.18
CA ILE A 58 -0.05 -26.73 -12.02
C ILE A 58 -0.40 -25.69 -13.08
N SER A 59 -0.57 -26.07 -14.34
CA SER A 59 -0.92 -25.12 -15.41
C SER A 59 -2.30 -24.51 -15.19
N GLN A 60 -3.26 -25.29 -14.73
CA GLN A 60 -4.60 -24.81 -14.40
C GLN A 60 -4.59 -23.87 -13.18
N ALA A 61 -3.84 -24.22 -12.12
CA ALA A 61 -3.68 -23.37 -10.95
C ALA A 61 -3.00 -22.05 -11.30
N ARG A 62 -1.97 -22.07 -12.16
CA ARG A 62 -1.32 -20.86 -12.67
C ARG A 62 -2.30 -19.95 -13.39
N SER A 63 -3.09 -20.49 -14.32
CA SER A 63 -4.08 -19.70 -15.08
C SER A 63 -5.12 -19.06 -14.17
N LEU A 64 -5.63 -19.78 -13.17
CA LEU A 64 -6.56 -19.24 -12.18
C LEU A 64 -5.93 -18.16 -11.32
N TYR A 65 -4.69 -18.36 -10.90
CA TYR A 65 -3.95 -17.36 -10.12
C TYR A 65 -3.73 -16.09 -10.93
N GLU A 66 -3.21 -16.17 -12.15
CA GLU A 66 -2.96 -15.04 -13.03
C GLU A 66 -4.25 -14.24 -13.27
N LYS A 67 -5.36 -14.94 -13.56
CA LYS A 67 -6.67 -14.31 -13.69
C LYS A 67 -7.10 -13.56 -12.42
N SER A 68 -6.92 -14.17 -11.24
CA SER A 68 -7.26 -13.53 -9.97
C SER A 68 -6.42 -12.27 -9.69
N VAL A 69 -5.13 -12.30 -10.06
CA VAL A 69 -4.22 -11.16 -9.94
C VAL A 69 -4.62 -10.04 -10.91
N ASP A 70 -5.01 -10.37 -12.15
CA ASP A 70 -5.46 -9.39 -13.14
C ASP A 70 -6.79 -8.74 -12.73
N GLU A 71 -7.74 -9.52 -12.21
CA GLU A 71 -8.99 -9.01 -11.66
C GLU A 71 -8.76 -8.08 -10.46
N LEU A 72 -7.84 -8.44 -9.56
CA LEU A 72 -7.46 -7.57 -8.46
C LEU A 72 -6.81 -6.29 -8.95
N THR A 73 -5.86 -6.38 -9.89
CA THR A 73 -5.18 -5.23 -10.49
C THR A 73 -6.18 -4.26 -11.12
N SER A 74 -7.13 -4.79 -11.90
CA SER A 74 -8.16 -3.98 -12.54
C SER A 74 -9.06 -3.28 -11.52
N TYR A 75 -9.47 -3.97 -10.47
CA TYR A 75 -10.26 -3.39 -9.39
C TYR A 75 -9.51 -2.26 -8.66
N LEU A 76 -8.26 -2.52 -8.26
CA LEU A 76 -7.46 -1.54 -7.52
C LEU A 76 -7.17 -0.29 -8.36
N ARG A 77 -6.90 -0.48 -9.65
CA ARG A 77 -6.71 0.63 -10.59
C ARG A 77 -7.97 1.48 -10.75
N GLN A 78 -9.13 0.85 -10.93
CA GLN A 78 -10.41 1.55 -11.01
C GLN A 78 -10.72 2.31 -9.71
N ALA A 79 -10.46 1.69 -8.56
CA ALA A 79 -10.63 2.35 -7.26
C ALA A 79 -9.72 3.57 -7.10
N PHE A 80 -8.46 3.46 -7.58
CA PHE A 80 -7.51 4.57 -7.60
C PHE A 80 -8.02 5.72 -8.48
N GLU A 81 -8.39 5.46 -9.73
CA GLU A 81 -8.89 6.47 -10.68
C GLU A 81 -10.14 7.17 -10.15
N ALA A 82 -11.07 6.41 -9.58
CA ALA A 82 -12.29 6.97 -8.99
C ALA A 82 -11.98 7.90 -7.81
N ALA A 83 -11.07 7.51 -6.92
CA ALA A 83 -10.69 8.30 -5.75
C ALA A 83 -9.93 9.57 -6.15
N VAL A 84 -8.98 9.48 -7.07
CA VAL A 84 -8.20 10.63 -7.58
C VAL A 84 -9.12 11.63 -8.27
N LYS A 85 -10.07 11.15 -9.09
CA LYS A 85 -11.08 12.00 -9.74
C LYS A 85 -12.01 12.68 -8.72
N ALA A 86 -12.46 11.94 -7.71
CA ALA A 86 -13.34 12.49 -6.66
C ALA A 86 -12.63 13.56 -5.81
N ALA A 87 -11.33 13.39 -5.55
CA ALA A 87 -10.50 14.37 -4.86
C ALA A 87 -10.05 15.54 -5.77
N SER A 88 -10.35 15.51 -7.08
CA SER A 88 -9.87 16.51 -8.05
C SER A 88 -8.35 16.67 -8.06
N ILE A 89 -7.62 15.61 -7.73
CA ILE A 89 -6.16 15.58 -7.72
C ILE A 89 -5.66 15.13 -9.10
N LYS A 90 -4.56 15.73 -9.55
CA LYS A 90 -3.95 15.37 -10.82
C LYS A 90 -3.17 14.07 -10.69
N GLU A 91 -3.41 13.12 -11.59
CA GLU A 91 -2.55 11.95 -11.75
C GLU A 91 -1.31 12.33 -12.55
N ILE A 92 -0.13 11.95 -12.06
CA ILE A 92 1.14 12.10 -12.77
C ILE A 92 1.84 10.75 -12.90
N SER A 93 2.62 10.57 -13.96
CA SER A 93 3.48 9.41 -14.11
C SER A 93 4.67 9.53 -13.17
N PHE A 94 5.00 8.45 -12.47
CA PHE A 94 6.16 8.42 -11.55
C PHE A 94 7.51 8.40 -12.29
N GLU A 95 7.51 8.18 -13.59
CA GLU A 95 8.74 8.01 -14.38
C GLU A 95 9.19 9.36 -14.99
N GLY A 96 10.05 10.08 -14.26
CA GLY A 96 10.87 11.15 -14.81
C GLY A 96 10.26 12.55 -14.82
N GLU A 97 9.13 12.77 -14.20
CA GLU A 97 8.58 14.12 -14.00
C GLU A 97 8.98 14.68 -12.61
N ASP A 98 9.32 15.95 -12.57
CA ASP A 98 9.44 16.67 -11.31
C ASP A 98 8.09 16.66 -10.58
N ILE A 99 8.08 16.34 -9.29
CA ILE A 99 6.88 16.40 -8.47
C ILE A 99 6.51 17.87 -8.33
N PRO A 100 5.36 18.32 -8.87
CA PRO A 100 4.97 19.72 -8.78
C PRO A 100 4.62 20.11 -7.33
N ASP A 101 4.67 21.40 -7.02
CA ASP A 101 4.26 21.97 -5.73
C ASP A 101 2.72 22.04 -5.58
N GLU A 102 2.00 21.09 -6.15
CA GLU A 102 0.55 20.89 -6.07
C GLU A 102 0.24 19.45 -5.67
N PRO A 103 -0.95 19.17 -5.10
CA PRO A 103 -1.32 17.80 -4.73
C PRO A 103 -1.40 16.92 -5.99
N THR A 104 -0.69 15.82 -5.97
CA THR A 104 -0.64 14.87 -7.09
C THR A 104 -0.76 13.44 -6.61
N ALA A 105 -1.14 12.54 -7.51
CA ALA A 105 -1.21 11.12 -7.24
C ALA A 105 -0.52 10.32 -8.35
N GLY A 106 0.08 9.19 -7.98
CA GLY A 106 0.72 8.28 -8.91
C GLY A 106 0.32 6.83 -8.68
N TRP A 107 0.38 6.02 -9.74
CA TRP A 107 0.12 4.60 -9.70
C TRP A 107 1.30 3.82 -10.24
N ILE A 108 1.82 2.89 -9.45
CA ILE A 108 2.91 2.00 -9.89
C ILE A 108 2.53 0.54 -9.67
N VAL A 109 2.92 -0.30 -10.62
CA VAL A 109 2.82 -1.76 -10.53
C VAL A 109 4.22 -2.34 -10.66
N ARG A 110 4.59 -3.23 -9.75
CA ARG A 110 5.86 -3.96 -9.81
C ARG A 110 5.61 -5.45 -9.62
N CYS A 111 6.49 -6.27 -10.18
CA CYS A 111 6.45 -7.71 -10.02
C CYS A 111 7.58 -8.14 -9.08
N GLY A 112 7.29 -8.96 -8.07
CA GLY A 112 8.29 -9.45 -7.12
C GLY A 112 7.75 -9.75 -5.74
N ASP A 113 8.62 -9.75 -4.75
CA ASP A 113 8.27 -9.95 -3.35
C ASP A 113 7.63 -8.67 -2.77
N PRO A 114 6.39 -8.74 -2.25
CA PRO A 114 5.70 -7.57 -1.71
C PRO A 114 6.39 -6.99 -0.48
N TYR A 115 7.01 -7.83 0.34
CA TYR A 115 7.72 -7.36 1.54
C TYR A 115 8.94 -6.53 1.20
N GLU A 116 9.74 -7.02 0.24
CA GLU A 116 10.94 -6.34 -0.22
C GLU A 116 10.61 -5.03 -0.94
N LEU A 117 9.71 -5.10 -1.92
CA LEU A 117 9.39 -3.95 -2.76
C LEU A 117 8.69 -2.84 -1.99
N VAL A 118 7.66 -3.16 -1.18
CA VAL A 118 6.96 -2.13 -0.39
C VAL A 118 7.88 -1.52 0.67
N SER A 119 8.75 -2.32 1.31
CA SER A 119 9.74 -1.79 2.24
C SER A 119 10.75 -0.86 1.56
N ARG A 120 11.21 -1.22 0.37
CA ARG A 120 12.11 -0.39 -0.43
C ARG A 120 11.47 0.95 -0.81
N PHE A 121 10.24 0.93 -1.34
CA PHE A 121 9.48 2.15 -1.65
C PHE A 121 9.15 2.93 -0.38
N GLY A 122 8.83 2.25 0.72
CA GLY A 122 8.58 2.89 2.01
C GLY A 122 9.73 3.77 2.49
N ARG A 123 10.97 3.32 2.32
CA ARG A 123 12.16 4.11 2.68
C ARG A 123 12.34 5.37 1.84
N MET A 124 11.81 5.40 0.63
CA MET A 124 11.90 6.54 -0.30
C MET A 124 10.78 7.58 -0.08
N ASN A 125 9.77 7.25 0.72
CA ASN A 125 8.65 8.14 1.03
C ASN A 125 8.74 8.67 2.46
N ASP A 126 8.03 9.77 2.74
CA ASP A 126 8.02 10.38 4.08
C ASP A 126 7.13 9.62 5.05
N ILE A 127 6.02 9.06 4.56
CA ILE A 127 5.04 8.33 5.35
C ILE A 127 4.41 7.20 4.53
N ILE A 128 4.08 6.10 5.20
CA ILE A 128 3.35 4.99 4.62
C ILE A 128 1.93 5.00 5.19
N VAL A 129 0.92 4.92 4.33
CA VAL A 129 -0.48 4.94 4.73
C VAL A 129 -1.10 3.58 4.46
N MET A 130 -1.61 2.92 5.50
CA MET A 130 -2.27 1.61 5.43
C MET A 130 -3.58 1.64 6.19
N GLN A 131 -4.55 0.84 5.79
CA GLN A 131 -5.76 0.64 6.58
C GLN A 131 -5.55 -0.47 7.61
N GLN A 132 -6.05 -0.25 8.82
CA GLN A 132 -6.11 -1.28 9.85
C GLN A 132 -7.26 -2.22 9.52
N CYS A 133 -6.95 -3.49 9.23
CA CYS A 133 -7.94 -4.55 9.09
C CYS A 133 -8.01 -5.37 10.37
N GLN A 134 -9.18 -5.45 11.01
CA GLN A 134 -9.41 -6.27 12.20
C GLN A 134 -9.62 -7.75 11.83
N LYS A 135 -10.22 -8.00 10.68
CA LYS A 135 -10.35 -9.37 10.15
C LYS A 135 -9.04 -9.75 9.48
N VAL A 136 -8.58 -10.97 9.71
CA VAL A 136 -7.39 -11.54 9.07
C VAL A 136 -7.60 -11.57 7.54
N SER A 137 -7.45 -10.43 6.92
CA SER A 137 -7.54 -10.26 5.47
C SER A 137 -6.18 -10.53 4.83
N GLY A 138 -5.70 -11.76 5.03
CA GLY A 138 -4.46 -12.24 4.41
C GLY A 138 -3.22 -12.12 5.30
N VAL A 139 -2.45 -13.19 5.31
CA VAL A 139 -1.16 -13.30 6.02
C VAL A 139 -0.22 -12.18 5.56
N ILE A 140 -0.22 -11.87 4.25
CA ILE A 140 0.65 -10.86 3.64
C ILE A 140 0.45 -9.47 4.25
N GLU A 141 -0.79 -9.01 4.46
CA GLU A 141 -1.02 -7.66 5.01
C GLU A 141 -0.55 -7.52 6.46
N SER A 142 -0.75 -8.54 7.29
CA SER A 142 -0.34 -8.50 8.70
C SER A 142 1.18 -8.55 8.84
N GLU A 143 1.84 -9.41 8.09
CA GLU A 143 3.30 -9.51 8.08
C GLU A 143 3.96 -8.27 7.48
N LEU A 144 3.42 -7.75 6.38
CA LEU A 144 3.92 -6.53 5.78
C LEU A 144 3.82 -5.35 6.76
N ARG A 145 2.68 -5.19 7.44
CA ARG A 145 2.51 -4.14 8.45
C ARG A 145 3.55 -4.27 9.58
N GLN A 146 3.78 -5.48 10.08
CA GLN A 146 4.79 -5.70 11.10
C GLN A 146 6.19 -5.29 10.61
N ARG A 147 6.58 -5.71 9.41
CA ARG A 147 7.88 -5.35 8.81
C ARG A 147 8.02 -3.84 8.58
N LEU A 148 6.97 -3.19 8.10
CA LEU A 148 6.99 -1.74 7.88
C LEU A 148 7.20 -0.97 9.18
N LEU A 149 6.59 -1.41 10.27
CA LEU A 149 6.76 -0.79 11.59
C LEU A 149 8.16 -1.00 12.19
N THR A 150 8.81 -2.14 11.90
CA THR A 150 10.07 -2.51 12.56
C THR A 150 11.31 -2.28 11.68
N GLU A 151 11.19 -2.37 10.35
CA GLU A 151 12.36 -2.45 9.46
C GLU A 151 12.54 -1.23 8.55
N VAL A 152 11.50 -0.44 8.30
CA VAL A 152 11.56 0.63 7.30
C VAL A 152 12.10 1.95 7.89
N GLY A 153 11.83 2.22 9.16
CA GLY A 153 12.28 3.44 9.84
C GLY A 153 11.57 4.71 9.36
N LYS A 154 10.37 4.57 8.80
CA LYS A 154 9.49 5.68 8.39
C LYS A 154 8.18 5.61 9.16
N PRO A 155 7.51 6.75 9.41
CA PRO A 155 6.19 6.76 10.01
C PRO A 155 5.19 5.92 9.20
N VAL A 156 4.35 5.16 9.91
CA VAL A 156 3.25 4.40 9.32
C VAL A 156 1.93 4.91 9.92
N LEU A 157 1.07 5.46 9.07
CA LEU A 157 -0.28 5.84 9.43
C LEU A 157 -1.23 4.66 9.24
N LEU A 158 -1.81 4.19 10.33
CA LEU A 158 -2.83 3.14 10.31
C LEU A 158 -4.22 3.79 10.35
N VAL A 159 -4.92 3.75 9.23
CA VAL A 159 -6.28 4.30 9.08
C VAL A 159 -7.28 3.28 9.63
N PRO A 160 -8.25 3.66 10.47
CA PRO A 160 -9.29 2.75 10.94
C PRO A 160 -10.13 2.15 9.80
N GLU A 161 -10.73 0.97 10.00
CA GLU A 161 -11.64 0.36 9.01
C GLU A 161 -12.85 1.25 8.68
N THR A 162 -13.31 2.01 9.66
CA THR A 162 -14.40 2.98 9.49
C THR A 162 -14.04 4.18 8.64
N GLY A 163 -12.79 4.23 8.16
CA GLY A 163 -12.24 5.38 7.48
C GLY A 163 -11.81 6.51 8.45
N MET A 164 -11.32 7.59 7.89
CA MET A 164 -10.88 8.77 8.63
C MET A 164 -11.48 10.02 7.96
N PRO A 165 -12.75 10.36 8.28
CA PRO A 165 -13.45 11.46 7.61
C PRO A 165 -12.84 12.84 7.92
N GLN A 166 -12.12 12.95 9.03
CA GLN A 166 -11.37 14.14 9.42
C GLN A 166 -10.07 13.73 10.12
N PHE A 167 -8.99 14.45 9.85
CA PHE A 167 -7.75 14.23 10.58
C PHE A 167 -7.92 14.64 12.05
N PRO A 168 -7.36 13.86 12.99
CA PRO A 168 -7.43 14.16 14.41
C PRO A 168 -6.73 15.50 14.71
N ARG A 169 -7.36 16.31 15.55
CA ARG A 169 -6.80 17.61 15.99
C ARG A 169 -5.84 17.47 17.17
N SER A 170 -5.83 16.32 17.80
CA SER A 170 -4.97 15.98 18.94
C SER A 170 -4.44 14.57 18.81
N ALA A 171 -3.23 14.36 19.27
CA ALA A 171 -2.59 13.04 19.31
C ALA A 171 -2.12 12.72 20.72
N LEU A 172 -2.22 11.44 21.10
CA LEU A 172 -1.62 10.92 22.31
C LEU A 172 -0.30 10.25 21.96
N ILE A 173 0.77 10.64 22.63
CA ILE A 173 2.08 10.03 22.43
C ILE A 173 2.28 8.94 23.47
N GLY A 174 2.42 7.68 23.01
CA GLY A 174 2.86 6.56 23.83
C GLY A 174 4.38 6.57 23.95
N TRP A 175 4.89 6.84 25.15
CA TRP A 175 6.32 6.90 25.39
C TRP A 175 6.77 5.76 26.32
N ASN A 176 7.75 4.96 25.86
CA ASN A 176 8.34 3.86 26.64
C ASN A 176 9.86 3.97 26.81
N GLY A 177 10.47 5.08 26.38
CA GLY A 177 11.91 5.28 26.45
C GLY A 177 12.75 4.52 25.40
N SER A 178 12.08 3.86 24.43
CA SER A 178 12.77 3.16 23.35
C SER A 178 13.26 4.11 22.26
N LEU A 179 14.15 3.61 21.40
CA LEU A 179 14.64 4.37 20.24
C LEU A 179 13.50 4.75 19.29
N GLU A 180 12.53 3.85 19.13
CA GLU A 180 11.35 4.06 18.29
C GLU A 180 10.48 5.19 18.86
N ALA A 181 10.23 5.19 20.16
CA ALA A 181 9.48 6.25 20.83
C ALA A 181 10.20 7.62 20.74
N THR A 182 11.54 7.61 20.69
CA THR A 182 12.32 8.85 20.54
C THR A 182 12.20 9.46 19.14
N ARG A 183 11.83 8.66 18.14
CA ARG A 183 11.64 9.08 16.74
C ARG A 183 10.20 9.45 16.40
N ALA A 184 9.24 9.10 17.25
CA ALA A 184 7.83 9.43 17.09
C ALA A 184 7.55 10.87 17.52
#